data_f45f6edc105b5011456e455b315bbe71
#
_entry.id   f45f6edc105b5011456e455b315bbe71
#
_cell.length_a   1.000
_cell.length_b   1.000
_cell.length_c   1.000
_cell.angle_alpha   90.00
_cell.angle_beta   90.00
_cell.angle_gamma   90.00
#
_symmetry.space_group_name_H-M   'P 1'
#
loop_
_entity.id
_entity.type
_entity.pdbx_description
1 polymer ?
#
loop_
_entity_poly.entity_id
_entity_poly.type
_entity_poly.pdbx_seq_one_letter_code
_entity_poly.pdbx_strand_id
1 'polypeptide(L)'
;VLDLRFADITTADYEKLRKKAPNSEILWRIPFQGKTYDQNTDVLYVTSLTDEDVATLDYFTQLKSVEAQECTDYAQLAALAARRPAVAVDYAVTIDGRKYDQDTAVVSVSDITDEEINLLTYLPELTAVTAVGCETPEQMEKLRDFCQEKGISFALRFGTKTYPDTVQELDVTGITDAELELLQLLPELKTLHLVN
;
A
#
# COMPACT_ATOMS: atom_id res chain seq x y z
N VAL A 1 -36.85 -14.44 -14.19
CA VAL A 1 -35.78 -13.47 -14.56
C VAL A 1 -36.46 -12.11 -14.75
N LEU A 2 -35.86 -11.09 -14.11
CA LEU A 2 -36.25 -9.68 -14.30
C LEU A 2 -35.06 -9.00 -15.00
N ASP A 3 -35.25 -8.61 -16.26
CA ASP A 3 -34.19 -7.97 -17.04
C ASP A 3 -34.33 -6.43 -17.01
N LEU A 4 -33.41 -5.77 -16.32
CA LEU A 4 -33.39 -4.32 -16.11
C LEU A 4 -32.13 -3.66 -16.69
N ARG A 5 -31.39 -4.37 -17.57
CA ARG A 5 -30.15 -3.87 -18.15
C ARG A 5 -30.28 -2.60 -19.00
N PHE A 6 -31.52 -2.28 -19.40
CA PHE A 6 -31.87 -1.09 -20.16
C PHE A 6 -32.64 -0.04 -19.33
N ALA A 7 -32.83 -0.31 -18.02
CA ALA A 7 -33.44 0.63 -17.09
C ALA A 7 -32.35 1.35 -16.29
N ASP A 8 -32.57 2.64 -16.04
CA ASP A 8 -31.71 3.43 -15.18
C ASP A 8 -32.16 3.22 -13.73
N ILE A 9 -31.50 2.29 -13.03
CA ILE A 9 -31.77 1.94 -11.64
C ILE A 9 -30.56 2.13 -10.76
N THR A 10 -30.81 2.59 -9.54
CA THR A 10 -29.78 2.76 -8.51
C THR A 10 -29.56 1.45 -7.73
N THR A 11 -28.46 1.37 -6.99
CA THR A 11 -28.21 0.29 -6.01
C THR A 11 -29.34 0.18 -5.00
N ALA A 12 -29.91 1.32 -4.54
CA ALA A 12 -31.04 1.35 -3.62
C ALA A 12 -32.34 0.75 -4.24
N ASP A 13 -32.57 0.97 -5.54
CA ASP A 13 -33.72 0.38 -6.26
C ASP A 13 -33.51 -1.11 -6.46
N TYR A 14 -32.30 -1.54 -6.80
CA TYR A 14 -31.93 -2.95 -6.87
C TYR A 14 -32.21 -3.66 -5.54
N GLU A 15 -31.78 -3.09 -4.40
CA GLU A 15 -32.02 -3.66 -3.07
C GLU A 15 -33.53 -3.77 -2.74
N LYS A 16 -34.34 -2.77 -3.10
CA LYS A 16 -35.80 -2.82 -2.93
C LYS A 16 -36.43 -3.95 -3.76
N LEU A 17 -35.96 -4.09 -5.01
CA LEU A 17 -36.45 -5.14 -5.92
C LEU A 17 -36.04 -6.53 -5.41
N ARG A 18 -34.77 -6.68 -4.95
CA ARG A 18 -34.27 -7.93 -4.37
C ARG A 18 -35.10 -8.40 -3.18
N LYS A 19 -35.48 -7.46 -2.28
CA LYS A 19 -36.35 -7.75 -1.14
C LYS A 19 -37.78 -8.15 -1.56
N LYS A 20 -38.31 -7.54 -2.62
CA LYS A 20 -39.67 -7.85 -3.10
C LYS A 20 -39.75 -9.12 -3.94
N ALA A 21 -38.66 -9.49 -4.60
CA ALA A 21 -38.61 -10.64 -5.50
C ALA A 21 -37.39 -11.52 -5.17
N PRO A 22 -37.29 -12.10 -3.95
CA PRO A 22 -36.07 -12.78 -3.45
C PRO A 22 -35.71 -14.02 -4.28
N ASN A 23 -36.62 -14.63 -4.95
CA ASN A 23 -36.43 -15.83 -5.79
C ASN A 23 -36.22 -15.51 -7.27
N SER A 24 -36.20 -14.22 -7.64
CA SER A 24 -35.99 -13.80 -9.03
C SER A 24 -34.54 -13.50 -9.30
N GLU A 25 -34.06 -13.97 -10.43
CA GLU A 25 -32.81 -13.48 -11.00
C GLU A 25 -33.04 -12.07 -11.54
N ILE A 26 -32.28 -11.09 -11.11
CA ILE A 26 -32.34 -9.70 -11.55
C ILE A 26 -31.07 -9.39 -12.35
N LEU A 27 -31.26 -9.17 -13.65
CA LEU A 27 -30.21 -8.71 -14.56
C LEU A 27 -30.25 -7.19 -14.62
N TRP A 28 -29.19 -6.52 -14.27
CA TRP A 28 -29.11 -5.08 -14.25
C TRP A 28 -27.70 -4.59 -14.57
N ARG A 29 -27.53 -3.29 -14.76
CA ARG A 29 -26.22 -2.66 -14.88
C ARG A 29 -25.90 -1.92 -13.60
N ILE A 30 -24.70 -2.14 -13.08
CA ILE A 30 -24.24 -1.58 -11.81
C ILE A 30 -23.73 -0.16 -12.05
N PRO A 31 -24.33 0.87 -11.44
CA PRO A 31 -23.78 2.22 -11.48
C PRO A 31 -22.56 2.28 -10.58
N PHE A 32 -21.43 2.72 -11.14
CA PHE A 32 -20.19 2.85 -10.41
C PHE A 32 -19.36 4.00 -10.99
N GLN A 33 -18.99 4.99 -10.16
CA GLN A 33 -18.18 6.15 -10.54
C GLN A 33 -18.67 6.86 -11.83
N GLY A 34 -19.98 7.13 -11.92
CA GLY A 34 -20.60 7.82 -13.05
C GLY A 34 -20.72 7.02 -14.35
N LYS A 35 -20.37 5.74 -14.33
CA LYS A 35 -20.53 4.78 -15.43
C LYS A 35 -21.46 3.66 -15.01
N THR A 36 -21.88 2.84 -15.98
CA THR A 36 -22.66 1.63 -15.70
C THR A 36 -21.93 0.42 -16.26
N TYR A 37 -21.84 -0.64 -15.45
CA TYR A 37 -21.09 -1.86 -15.75
C TYR A 37 -22.02 -3.07 -15.80
N ASP A 38 -21.62 -4.10 -16.54
CA ASP A 38 -22.29 -5.41 -16.51
C ASP A 38 -21.98 -6.13 -15.18
N GLN A 39 -22.96 -6.91 -14.68
CA GLN A 39 -22.75 -7.74 -13.47
C GLN A 39 -21.61 -8.76 -13.61
N ASN A 40 -21.31 -9.16 -14.86
CA ASN A 40 -20.26 -10.12 -15.18
C ASN A 40 -18.89 -9.46 -15.41
N THR A 41 -18.76 -8.15 -15.15
CA THR A 41 -17.46 -7.46 -15.21
C THR A 41 -16.48 -8.15 -14.28
N ASP A 42 -15.36 -8.58 -14.81
CA ASP A 42 -14.33 -9.32 -14.07
C ASP A 42 -13.09 -8.48 -13.72
N VAL A 43 -12.89 -7.34 -14.39
CA VAL A 43 -11.80 -6.39 -14.12
C VAL A 43 -12.35 -4.98 -14.04
N LEU A 44 -11.96 -4.23 -13.02
CA LEU A 44 -12.27 -2.80 -12.89
C LEU A 44 -10.99 -1.99 -12.77
N TYR A 45 -10.98 -0.81 -13.40
CA TYR A 45 -9.89 0.17 -13.31
C TYR A 45 -10.38 1.36 -12.50
N VAL A 46 -9.68 1.67 -11.41
CA VAL A 46 -10.03 2.76 -10.50
C VAL A 46 -8.85 3.69 -10.25
N THR A 47 -9.12 4.98 -10.15
CA THR A 47 -8.13 6.01 -9.79
C THR A 47 -8.44 6.67 -8.44
N SER A 48 -9.61 6.38 -7.89
CA SER A 48 -10.02 6.79 -6.55
C SER A 48 -11.05 5.80 -6.01
N LEU A 49 -11.19 5.70 -4.70
CA LEU A 49 -12.21 4.88 -4.04
C LEU A 49 -12.75 5.59 -2.81
N THR A 50 -14.06 5.56 -2.67
CA THR A 50 -14.77 5.94 -1.44
C THR A 50 -15.29 4.69 -0.71
N ASP A 51 -15.74 4.83 0.53
CA ASP A 51 -16.40 3.74 1.26
C ASP A 51 -17.65 3.25 0.54
N GLU A 52 -18.40 4.15 -0.13
CA GLU A 52 -19.56 3.82 -0.94
C GLU A 52 -19.18 3.02 -2.18
N ASP A 53 -18.05 3.38 -2.83
CA ASP A 53 -17.52 2.62 -3.95
C ASP A 53 -17.15 1.19 -3.52
N VAL A 54 -16.44 1.03 -2.40
CA VAL A 54 -16.08 -0.28 -1.84
C VAL A 54 -17.33 -1.12 -1.57
N ALA A 55 -18.39 -0.52 -1.02
CA ALA A 55 -19.66 -1.22 -0.80
C ALA A 55 -20.35 -1.59 -2.12
N THR A 56 -20.26 -0.74 -3.15
CA THR A 56 -20.86 -0.99 -4.47
C THR A 56 -20.17 -2.15 -5.18
N LEU A 57 -18.87 -2.39 -4.93
CA LEU A 57 -18.17 -3.52 -5.51
C LEU A 57 -18.73 -4.90 -5.14
N ASP A 58 -19.52 -5.01 -4.08
CA ASP A 58 -20.22 -6.26 -3.71
C ASP A 58 -21.22 -6.73 -4.77
N TYR A 59 -21.73 -5.83 -5.60
CA TYR A 59 -22.66 -6.17 -6.67
C TYR A 59 -21.98 -6.83 -7.89
N PHE A 60 -20.67 -6.72 -8.01
CA PHE A 60 -19.86 -7.33 -9.07
C PHE A 60 -19.53 -8.78 -8.70
N THR A 61 -20.45 -9.69 -8.98
CA THR A 61 -20.35 -11.10 -8.52
C THR A 61 -19.25 -11.89 -9.22
N GLN A 62 -18.79 -11.44 -10.39
CA GLN A 62 -17.73 -12.08 -11.17
C GLN A 62 -16.38 -11.32 -11.14
N LEU A 63 -16.28 -10.28 -10.32
CA LEU A 63 -15.05 -9.48 -10.21
C LEU A 63 -13.90 -10.33 -9.74
N LYS A 64 -12.79 -10.30 -10.50
CA LYS A 64 -11.54 -11.02 -10.24
C LYS A 64 -10.42 -10.09 -9.84
N SER A 65 -10.36 -8.89 -10.46
CA SER A 65 -9.33 -7.91 -10.12
C SER A 65 -9.84 -6.47 -10.15
N VAL A 66 -9.19 -5.64 -9.34
CA VAL A 66 -9.29 -4.18 -9.34
C VAL A 66 -7.90 -3.63 -9.58
N GLU A 67 -7.73 -2.96 -10.72
CA GLU A 67 -6.50 -2.32 -11.14
C GLU A 67 -6.50 -0.86 -10.65
N ALA A 68 -5.65 -0.55 -9.69
CA ALA A 68 -5.66 0.71 -8.92
C ALA A 68 -4.29 1.38 -8.81
N GLN A 69 -3.43 1.22 -9.83
CA GLN A 69 -2.04 1.70 -9.82
C GLN A 69 -1.88 3.22 -9.64
N GLU A 70 -2.92 4.00 -9.95
CA GLU A 70 -2.94 5.46 -9.78
C GLU A 70 -3.85 5.89 -8.61
N CYS A 71 -4.40 4.95 -7.85
CA CYS A 71 -5.27 5.23 -6.71
C CYS A 71 -4.44 5.44 -5.45
N THR A 72 -4.70 6.54 -4.74
CA THR A 72 -4.02 6.87 -3.48
C THR A 72 -4.91 6.68 -2.24
N ASP A 73 -6.14 6.16 -2.43
CA ASP A 73 -7.07 5.87 -1.35
C ASP A 73 -6.74 4.51 -0.72
N TYR A 74 -5.52 4.39 -0.17
CA TYR A 74 -4.95 3.12 0.32
C TYR A 74 -5.80 2.44 1.41
N ALA A 75 -6.45 3.22 2.27
CA ALA A 75 -7.33 2.69 3.30
C ALA A 75 -8.53 1.93 2.68
N GLN A 76 -9.13 2.48 1.61
CA GLN A 76 -10.23 1.86 0.88
C GLN A 76 -9.77 0.64 0.09
N LEU A 77 -8.56 0.69 -0.50
CA LEU A 77 -7.95 -0.46 -1.18
C LEU A 77 -7.69 -1.61 -0.20
N ALA A 78 -7.14 -1.32 0.98
CA ALA A 78 -6.93 -2.31 2.03
C ALA A 78 -8.26 -2.87 2.56
N ALA A 79 -9.27 -2.01 2.76
CA ALA A 79 -10.62 -2.44 3.16
C ALA A 79 -11.27 -3.36 2.11
N LEU A 80 -11.10 -3.05 0.82
CA LEU A 80 -11.57 -3.89 -0.28
C LEU A 80 -10.89 -5.26 -0.26
N ALA A 81 -9.56 -5.29 -0.16
CA ALA A 81 -8.79 -6.55 -0.10
C ALA A 81 -9.21 -7.42 1.09
N ALA A 82 -9.40 -6.82 2.27
CA ALA A 82 -9.88 -7.52 3.46
C ALA A 82 -11.32 -8.05 3.30
N ARG A 83 -12.20 -7.26 2.68
CA ARG A 83 -13.62 -7.61 2.47
C ARG A 83 -13.81 -8.68 1.41
N ARG A 84 -12.98 -8.67 0.37
CA ARG A 84 -13.08 -9.56 -0.79
C ARG A 84 -11.75 -10.24 -1.11
N PRO A 85 -11.26 -11.16 -0.27
CA PRO A 85 -9.94 -11.78 -0.43
C PRO A 85 -9.78 -12.61 -1.70
N ALA A 86 -10.87 -12.92 -2.41
CA ALA A 86 -10.84 -13.61 -3.71
C ALA A 86 -10.67 -12.65 -4.90
N VAL A 87 -10.71 -11.33 -4.68
CA VAL A 87 -10.50 -10.30 -5.70
C VAL A 87 -9.07 -9.80 -5.55
N ALA A 88 -8.28 -9.91 -6.61
CA ALA A 88 -6.96 -9.30 -6.64
C ALA A 88 -7.11 -7.77 -6.67
N VAL A 89 -6.44 -7.06 -5.76
CA VAL A 89 -6.42 -5.59 -5.74
C VAL A 89 -4.99 -5.19 -6.05
N ASP A 90 -4.75 -4.66 -7.24
CA ASP A 90 -3.42 -4.29 -7.72
C ASP A 90 -3.21 -2.78 -7.59
N TYR A 91 -2.29 -2.38 -6.70
CA TYR A 91 -1.95 -0.98 -6.43
C TYR A 91 -0.46 -0.81 -6.11
N ALA A 92 0.02 0.41 -6.22
CA ALA A 92 1.36 0.78 -5.79
C ALA A 92 1.31 1.93 -4.77
N VAL A 93 2.23 1.89 -3.81
CA VAL A 93 2.40 2.94 -2.79
C VAL A 93 3.58 3.81 -3.18
N THR A 94 3.40 5.14 -3.15
CA THR A 94 4.49 6.08 -3.42
C THR A 94 5.13 6.52 -2.12
N ILE A 95 6.44 6.25 -1.97
CA ILE A 95 7.26 6.58 -0.81
C ILE A 95 8.59 7.13 -1.30
N ASP A 96 9.06 8.24 -0.76
CA ASP A 96 10.30 8.92 -1.19
C ASP A 96 10.34 9.12 -2.72
N GLY A 97 9.20 9.51 -3.31
CA GLY A 97 9.03 9.73 -4.74
C GLY A 97 9.11 8.48 -5.63
N ARG A 98 9.17 7.29 -5.05
CA ARG A 98 9.24 6.00 -5.76
C ARG A 98 7.95 5.21 -5.57
N LYS A 99 7.51 4.52 -6.63
CA LYS A 99 6.39 3.58 -6.56
C LYS A 99 6.89 2.20 -6.12
N TYR A 100 6.18 1.62 -5.17
CA TYR A 100 6.40 0.27 -4.66
C TYR A 100 5.11 -0.52 -4.80
N ASP A 101 5.17 -1.63 -5.50
CA ASP A 101 4.03 -2.54 -5.65
C ASP A 101 3.73 -3.23 -4.30
N GLN A 102 2.50 -3.65 -4.09
CA GLN A 102 2.04 -4.26 -2.84
C GLN A 102 2.81 -5.52 -2.41
N ASP A 103 3.48 -6.21 -3.35
CA ASP A 103 4.33 -7.38 -3.09
C ASP A 103 5.79 -7.01 -2.78
N THR A 104 6.08 -5.70 -2.64
CA THR A 104 7.43 -5.23 -2.32
C THR A 104 7.84 -5.66 -0.92
N ALA A 105 8.92 -6.45 -0.85
CA ALA A 105 9.46 -6.92 0.43
C ALA A 105 10.48 -5.96 1.06
N VAL A 106 11.12 -5.10 0.27
CA VAL A 106 12.18 -4.18 0.74
C VAL A 106 11.97 -2.79 0.17
N VAL A 107 11.88 -1.80 1.03
CA VAL A 107 11.81 -0.37 0.67
C VAL A 107 13.13 0.30 1.01
N SER A 108 13.62 1.18 0.10
CA SER A 108 14.82 2.00 0.32
C SER A 108 14.44 3.46 0.30
N VAL A 109 14.79 4.19 1.36
CA VAL A 109 14.46 5.61 1.53
C VAL A 109 15.69 6.45 1.82
N SER A 110 15.72 7.67 1.32
CA SER A 110 16.73 8.68 1.61
C SER A 110 16.16 9.85 2.40
N ASP A 111 14.92 10.19 2.12
CA ASP A 111 14.14 11.16 2.87
C ASP A 111 12.71 10.65 2.95
N ILE A 112 12.05 10.82 4.10
CA ILE A 112 10.71 10.28 4.33
C ILE A 112 9.95 11.16 5.30
N THR A 113 8.69 11.42 5.02
CA THR A 113 7.77 12.18 5.87
C THR A 113 7.01 11.28 6.86
N ASP A 114 6.40 11.89 7.88
CA ASP A 114 5.53 11.16 8.83
C ASP A 114 4.36 10.48 8.12
N GLU A 115 3.80 11.12 7.08
CA GLU A 115 2.74 10.56 6.26
C GLU A 115 3.22 9.32 5.49
N GLU A 116 4.42 9.40 4.88
CA GLU A 116 4.98 8.29 4.12
C GLU A 116 5.38 7.11 5.00
N ILE A 117 5.85 7.35 6.24
CA ILE A 117 6.07 6.27 7.22
C ILE A 117 4.76 5.48 7.45
N ASN A 118 3.64 6.18 7.59
CA ASN A 118 2.34 5.53 7.75
C ASN A 118 1.91 4.75 6.50
N LEU A 119 2.31 5.20 5.30
CA LEU A 119 1.99 4.49 4.05
C LEU A 119 2.67 3.13 3.94
N LEU A 120 3.78 2.89 4.65
CA LEU A 120 4.43 1.58 4.71
C LEU A 120 3.48 0.47 5.21
N THR A 121 2.43 0.80 5.97
CA THR A 121 1.41 -0.16 6.43
C THR A 121 0.60 -0.77 5.29
N TYR A 122 0.60 -0.13 4.12
CA TYR A 122 -0.12 -0.60 2.93
C TYR A 122 0.72 -1.48 2.00
N LEU A 123 1.92 -1.86 2.44
CA LEU A 123 2.79 -2.85 1.80
C LEU A 123 2.75 -4.14 2.61
N PRO A 124 1.82 -5.07 2.36
CA PRO A 124 1.59 -6.23 3.21
C PRO A 124 2.74 -7.23 3.25
N GLU A 125 3.58 -7.26 2.20
CA GLU A 125 4.75 -8.14 2.11
C GLU A 125 6.05 -7.46 2.57
N LEU A 126 5.98 -6.24 3.13
CA LEU A 126 7.16 -5.51 3.58
C LEU A 126 7.84 -6.20 4.77
N THR A 127 9.10 -6.58 4.60
CA THR A 127 9.92 -7.24 5.62
C THR A 127 11.12 -6.43 6.05
N ALA A 128 11.57 -5.48 5.22
CA ALA A 128 12.73 -4.66 5.53
C ALA A 128 12.64 -3.25 4.95
N VAL A 129 13.17 -2.28 5.68
CA VAL A 129 13.39 -0.91 5.20
C VAL A 129 14.88 -0.58 5.32
N THR A 130 15.43 0.02 4.27
CA THR A 130 16.84 0.44 4.22
C THR A 130 16.92 1.97 4.09
N ALA A 131 17.52 2.64 5.05
CA ALA A 131 17.89 4.05 4.95
C ALA A 131 19.17 4.21 4.13
N VAL A 132 19.10 5.08 3.09
CA VAL A 132 20.19 5.33 2.13
C VAL A 132 20.55 6.82 2.16
N GLY A 133 21.43 7.20 3.05
CA GLY A 133 21.66 8.60 3.37
C GLY A 133 20.56 9.13 4.30
N CYS A 134 20.73 10.35 4.81
CA CYS A 134 19.75 10.93 5.70
C CYS A 134 19.95 12.45 5.73
N GLU A 135 18.93 13.22 5.35
CA GLU A 135 18.91 14.66 5.53
C GLU A 135 18.21 15.06 6.84
N THR A 136 17.37 14.20 7.37
CA THR A 136 16.56 14.41 8.57
C THR A 136 16.66 13.24 9.56
N PRO A 137 17.67 13.25 10.46
CA PRO A 137 17.89 12.17 11.43
C PRO A 137 16.67 11.83 12.29
N GLU A 138 15.89 12.82 12.70
CA GLU A 138 14.69 12.65 13.52
C GLU A 138 13.62 11.82 12.79
N GLN A 139 13.51 11.97 11.47
CA GLN A 139 12.59 11.17 10.67
C GLN A 139 13.04 9.70 10.57
N MET A 140 14.36 9.50 10.46
CA MET A 140 14.92 8.14 10.45
C MET A 140 14.76 7.43 11.80
N GLU A 141 14.80 8.17 12.92
CA GLU A 141 14.45 7.60 14.24
C GLU A 141 12.99 7.13 14.27
N LYS A 142 12.06 7.96 13.83
CA LYS A 142 10.64 7.57 13.75
C LYS A 142 10.42 6.36 12.84
N LEU A 143 11.11 6.32 11.70
CA LEU A 143 11.05 5.20 10.78
C LEU A 143 11.57 3.91 11.42
N ARG A 144 12.72 3.99 12.13
CA ARG A 144 13.26 2.84 12.88
C ARG A 144 12.27 2.35 13.94
N ASP A 145 11.71 3.28 14.72
CA ASP A 145 10.75 2.95 15.79
C ASP A 145 9.48 2.30 15.20
N PHE A 146 8.98 2.83 14.07
CA PHE A 146 7.89 2.22 13.33
C PHE A 146 8.24 0.78 12.87
N CYS A 147 9.43 0.59 12.29
CA CYS A 147 9.87 -0.74 11.85
C CYS A 147 9.93 -1.72 13.02
N GLN A 148 10.47 -1.30 14.17
CA GLN A 148 10.53 -2.13 15.39
C GLN A 148 9.13 -2.49 15.90
N GLU A 149 8.20 -1.52 15.94
CA GLU A 149 6.81 -1.77 16.35
C GLU A 149 6.12 -2.81 15.45
N LYS A 150 6.38 -2.75 14.15
CA LYS A 150 5.75 -3.65 13.16
C LYS A 150 6.52 -4.96 12.96
N GLY A 151 7.67 -5.14 13.59
CA GLY A 151 8.52 -6.32 13.38
C GLY A 151 9.18 -6.36 12.00
N ILE A 152 9.35 -5.18 11.36
CA ILE A 152 10.03 -4.99 10.09
C ILE A 152 11.52 -4.73 10.39
N SER A 153 12.42 -5.35 9.62
CA SER A 153 13.85 -5.12 9.76
C SER A 153 14.22 -3.71 9.32
N PHE A 154 14.96 -2.98 10.14
CA PHE A 154 15.53 -1.69 9.77
C PHE A 154 17.04 -1.82 9.54
N ALA A 155 17.53 -1.26 8.45
CA ALA A 155 18.91 -1.30 8.07
C ALA A 155 19.40 0.04 7.52
N LEU A 156 20.69 0.28 7.63
CA LEU A 156 21.36 1.50 7.19
C LEU A 156 22.37 1.15 6.10
N ARG A 157 22.43 1.96 5.05
CA ARG A 157 23.36 1.78 3.96
C ARG A 157 24.53 2.75 4.08
N PHE A 158 25.75 2.20 4.07
CA PHE A 158 26.98 2.95 4.01
C PHE A 158 27.76 2.54 2.75
N GLY A 159 27.90 3.45 1.82
CA GLY A 159 28.45 3.14 0.50
C GLY A 159 27.64 2.05 -0.22
N THR A 160 28.27 0.91 -0.46
CA THR A 160 27.64 -0.26 -1.12
C THR A 160 27.13 -1.34 -0.17
N LYS A 161 27.40 -1.21 1.14
CA LYS A 161 27.06 -2.21 2.14
C LYS A 161 25.86 -1.77 2.97
N THR A 162 25.03 -2.72 3.35
CA THR A 162 23.87 -2.53 4.23
C THR A 162 24.11 -3.24 5.55
N TYR A 163 23.81 -2.56 6.66
CA TYR A 163 24.04 -3.04 8.01
C TYR A 163 22.73 -2.91 8.82
N PRO A 164 22.40 -3.89 9.65
CA PRO A 164 21.27 -3.74 10.57
C PRO A 164 21.58 -2.67 11.63
N ASP A 165 20.56 -2.07 12.21
CA ASP A 165 20.70 -1.09 13.30
C ASP A 165 21.34 -1.65 14.59
N THR A 166 21.41 -2.97 14.72
CA THR A 166 22.07 -3.70 15.81
C THR A 166 23.55 -4.00 15.58
N VAL A 167 24.14 -3.45 14.50
CA VAL A 167 25.55 -3.69 14.18
C VAL A 167 26.47 -3.12 15.27
N GLN A 168 27.49 -3.90 15.68
CA GLN A 168 28.46 -3.50 16.71
C GLN A 168 29.81 -3.06 16.14
N GLU A 169 30.14 -3.45 14.93
CA GLU A 169 31.37 -3.11 14.25
C GLU A 169 31.07 -2.71 12.81
N LEU A 170 31.54 -1.55 12.39
CA LEU A 170 31.25 -0.97 11.09
C LEU A 170 32.56 -0.65 10.35
N ASP A 171 32.73 -1.28 9.19
CA ASP A 171 33.82 -1.01 8.25
C ASP A 171 33.31 -0.24 7.06
N VAL A 172 33.64 1.02 6.92
CA VAL A 172 33.18 1.88 5.83
C VAL A 172 34.35 2.56 5.12
N THR A 173 34.21 2.70 3.81
CA THR A 173 35.16 3.36 2.94
C THR A 173 34.47 4.52 2.24
N GLY A 174 35.07 5.71 2.35
CA GLY A 174 34.55 6.89 1.64
C GLY A 174 33.17 7.34 2.12
N ILE A 175 32.97 7.38 3.44
CA ILE A 175 31.69 7.82 4.04
C ILE A 175 31.39 9.28 3.70
N THR A 176 30.14 9.59 3.34
CA THR A 176 29.64 10.94 3.09
C THR A 176 29.14 11.61 4.37
N ASP A 177 28.97 12.94 4.36
CA ASP A 177 28.42 13.67 5.50
C ASP A 177 27.01 13.19 5.87
N ALA A 178 26.16 12.90 4.86
CA ALA A 178 24.83 12.36 5.08
C ALA A 178 24.83 10.94 5.70
N GLU A 179 25.83 10.13 5.37
CA GLU A 179 26.02 8.82 5.99
C GLU A 179 26.58 8.92 7.41
N LEU A 180 27.37 9.97 7.71
CA LEU A 180 27.84 10.22 9.08
C LEU A 180 26.64 10.46 10.03
N GLU A 181 25.62 11.18 9.59
CA GLU A 181 24.40 11.40 10.37
C GLU A 181 23.66 10.11 10.71
N LEU A 182 23.75 9.09 9.84
CA LEU A 182 23.16 7.78 10.11
C LEU A 182 23.80 7.03 11.29
N LEU A 183 25.04 7.36 11.68
CA LEU A 183 25.74 6.67 12.78
C LEU A 183 25.00 6.80 14.12
N GLN A 184 24.29 7.90 14.34
CA GLN A 184 23.50 8.08 15.56
C GLN A 184 22.33 7.07 15.70
N LEU A 185 21.94 6.45 14.58
CA LEU A 185 20.89 5.42 14.55
C LEU A 185 21.41 4.01 14.88
N LEU A 186 22.69 3.88 15.21
CA LEU A 186 23.36 2.63 15.56
C LEU A 186 23.65 2.56 17.08
N PRO A 187 22.66 2.28 17.94
CA PRO A 187 22.82 2.35 19.39
C PRO A 187 23.80 1.31 19.96
N GLU A 188 24.04 0.23 19.21
CA GLU A 188 24.95 -0.85 19.65
C GLU A 188 26.36 -0.74 19.06
N LEU A 189 26.64 0.29 18.24
CA LEU A 189 27.94 0.45 17.59
C LEU A 189 29.06 0.69 18.63
N LYS A 190 30.09 -0.15 18.60
CA LYS A 190 31.25 -0.09 19.48
C LYS A 190 32.50 0.28 18.73
N THR A 191 32.64 -0.16 17.51
CA THR A 191 33.82 0.02 16.70
C THR A 191 33.49 0.54 15.32
N LEU A 192 34.17 1.62 14.93
CA LEU A 192 34.04 2.22 13.60
C LEU A 192 35.43 2.26 12.95
N HIS A 193 35.60 1.57 11.84
CA HIS A 193 36.79 1.60 10.99
C HIS A 193 36.51 2.44 9.75
N LEU A 194 37.16 3.59 9.66
CA LEU A 194 37.12 4.46 8.49
C LEU A 194 38.35 4.22 7.63
N VAL A 195 38.13 3.78 6.41
CA VAL A 195 39.18 3.59 5.41
C VAL A 195 39.02 4.68 4.34
N ASN A 196 40.04 5.47 4.16
CA ASN A 196 40.11 6.51 3.12
C ASN A 196 40.52 5.92 1.78
#